data_bd2c7b2648737a363b50114c8d99ddbd
#
_entry.id   bd2c7b2648737a363b50114c8d99ddbd
#
_cell.length_a   1.000
_cell.length_b   1.000
_cell.length_c   1.000
_cell.angle_alpha   90.00
_cell.angle_beta   90.00
_cell.angle_gamma   90.00
#
_symmetry.space_group_name_H-M   'P 1'
#
loop_
_entity.id
_entity.type
_entity.pdbx_description
1 polymer ?
#
loop_
_entity_poly.entity_id
_entity_poly.type
_entity_poly.pdbx_seq_one_letter_code
_entity_poly.pdbx_strand_id
1 'polypeptide(L)'
;MDYAELLQQVQTAAAVDRALAEQVSLATVATLAERMSHGELLLLGARLPDELQAAVRGGSPACHPFGADEFVRRVAERLGVEQQAAWTHVRAVLGTLSREVAEMEEVRQRLPRDFDALMA
;
A
#
# COMPACT_ATOMS: atom_id res chain seq x y z
N MET A 1 -7.61 -11.12 -7.20
CA MET A 1 -6.14 -11.37 -7.12
C MET A 1 -5.84 -12.08 -5.82
N ASP A 2 -5.06 -13.15 -5.86
CA ASP A 2 -4.64 -13.82 -4.63
C ASP A 2 -3.30 -13.26 -4.13
N TYR A 3 -2.93 -13.67 -2.91
CA TYR A 3 -1.73 -13.15 -2.26
C TYR A 3 -0.45 -13.55 -3.00
N ALA A 4 -0.39 -14.77 -3.52
CA ALA A 4 0.78 -15.24 -4.27
C ALA A 4 1.01 -14.41 -5.54
N GLU A 5 -0.06 -14.07 -6.23
CA GLU A 5 0.02 -13.22 -7.43
C GLU A 5 0.50 -11.81 -7.08
N LEU A 6 -0.02 -11.25 -6.00
CA LEU A 6 0.42 -9.93 -5.53
C LEU A 6 1.91 -9.94 -5.23
N LEU A 7 2.36 -10.93 -4.44
CA LEU A 7 3.77 -11.04 -4.06
C LEU A 7 4.67 -11.22 -5.28
N GLN A 8 4.25 -12.03 -6.24
CA GLN A 8 5.04 -12.24 -7.46
C GLN A 8 5.22 -10.93 -8.23
N GLN A 9 4.17 -10.14 -8.37
CA GLN A 9 4.26 -8.85 -9.06
C GLN A 9 5.11 -7.85 -8.30
N VAL A 10 4.99 -7.82 -6.96
CA VAL A 10 5.81 -6.95 -6.12
C VAL A 10 7.29 -7.35 -6.20
N GLN A 11 7.60 -8.65 -6.16
CA GLN A 11 8.96 -9.15 -6.30
C GLN A 11 9.59 -8.68 -7.60
N THR A 12 8.86 -8.79 -8.69
CA THR A 12 9.34 -8.38 -10.01
C THR A 12 9.52 -6.87 -10.09
N ALA A 13 8.53 -6.11 -9.65
CA ALA A 13 8.55 -4.65 -9.76
C ALA A 13 9.59 -3.99 -8.85
N ALA A 14 9.80 -4.52 -7.66
CA ALA A 14 10.74 -3.97 -6.68
C ALA A 14 12.10 -4.68 -6.69
N ALA A 15 12.26 -5.78 -7.43
CA ALA A 15 13.48 -6.60 -7.47
C ALA A 15 13.87 -7.09 -6.08
N VAL A 16 12.92 -7.65 -5.34
CA VAL A 16 13.12 -8.16 -3.98
C VAL A 16 12.71 -9.63 -3.89
N ASP A 17 13.14 -10.32 -2.82
CA ASP A 17 12.71 -11.69 -2.57
C ASP A 17 11.30 -11.72 -1.98
N ARG A 18 10.75 -12.92 -1.83
CA ARG A 18 9.38 -13.11 -1.34
C ARG A 18 9.21 -12.59 0.09
N ALA A 19 10.16 -12.86 0.97
CA ALA A 19 10.08 -12.44 2.37
C ALA A 19 9.99 -10.91 2.48
N LEU A 20 10.81 -10.20 1.72
CA LEU A 20 10.76 -8.75 1.70
C LEU A 20 9.50 -8.24 1.02
N ALA A 21 9.04 -8.91 -0.04
CA ALA A 21 7.78 -8.55 -0.70
C ALA A 21 6.60 -8.63 0.27
N GLU A 22 6.56 -9.62 1.15
CA GLU A 22 5.54 -9.73 2.19
C GLU A 22 5.59 -8.54 3.16
N GLN A 23 6.79 -8.22 3.65
CA GLN A 23 6.98 -7.11 4.58
C GLN A 23 6.61 -5.77 3.93
N VAL A 24 7.03 -5.56 2.70
CA VAL A 24 6.72 -4.33 1.95
C VAL A 24 5.22 -4.19 1.73
N SER A 25 4.56 -5.27 1.35
CA SER A 25 3.11 -5.25 1.12
C SER A 25 2.33 -4.95 2.39
N LEU A 26 2.69 -5.60 3.51
CA LEU A 26 2.03 -5.37 4.79
C LEU A 26 2.25 -3.94 5.29
N ALA A 27 3.48 -3.45 5.22
CA ALA A 27 3.81 -2.09 5.66
C ALA A 27 3.09 -1.04 4.82
N THR A 28 3.02 -1.23 3.50
CA THR A 28 2.37 -0.29 2.60
C THR A 28 0.86 -0.25 2.84
N VAL A 29 0.22 -1.41 2.95
CA VAL A 29 -1.22 -1.48 3.19
C VAL A 29 -1.59 -0.92 4.57
N ALA A 30 -0.79 -1.23 5.60
CA ALA A 30 -1.01 -0.68 6.93
C ALA A 30 -0.91 0.86 6.95
N THR A 31 0.04 1.41 6.21
CA THR A 31 0.20 2.86 6.11
C THR A 31 -0.94 3.49 5.29
N LEU A 32 -1.37 2.82 4.23
CA LEU A 32 -2.52 3.27 3.46
C LEU A 32 -3.78 3.32 4.32
N ALA A 33 -3.96 2.34 5.21
CA ALA A 33 -5.10 2.30 6.13
C ALA A 33 -5.14 3.51 7.05
N GLU A 34 -3.99 4.05 7.45
CA GLU A 34 -3.94 5.27 8.27
C GLU A 34 -4.47 6.51 7.53
N ARG A 35 -4.46 6.45 6.20
CA ARG A 35 -4.85 7.56 5.32
C ARG A 35 -6.32 7.50 4.93
N MET A 36 -6.99 6.37 5.17
CA MET A 36 -8.32 6.10 4.66
C MET A 36 -9.38 6.18 5.76
N SER A 37 -10.60 6.57 5.38
CA SER A 37 -11.76 6.53 6.25
C SER A 37 -12.21 5.08 6.47
N HIS A 38 -13.03 4.85 7.50
CA HIS A 38 -13.56 3.52 7.80
C HIS A 38 -14.33 2.92 6.62
N GLY A 39 -15.15 3.72 5.94
CA GLY A 39 -15.91 3.25 4.77
C GLY A 39 -15.02 2.84 3.62
N GLU A 40 -13.96 3.62 3.35
CA GLU A 40 -12.98 3.29 2.32
C GLU A 40 -12.22 2.01 2.66
N LEU A 41 -11.87 1.82 3.94
CA LEU A 41 -11.19 0.61 4.42
C LEU A 41 -12.05 -0.64 4.23
N LEU A 42 -13.35 -0.55 4.50
CA LEU A 42 -14.25 -1.67 4.29
C LEU A 42 -14.33 -2.05 2.81
N LEU A 43 -14.42 -1.05 1.94
CA LEU A 43 -14.53 -1.26 0.51
C LEU A 43 -13.26 -1.89 -0.07
N LEU A 44 -12.12 -1.33 0.25
CA LEU A 44 -10.84 -1.85 -0.23
C LEU A 44 -10.51 -3.20 0.40
N GLY A 45 -10.72 -3.36 1.71
CA GLY A 45 -10.41 -4.58 2.43
C GLY A 45 -11.11 -5.80 1.85
N ALA A 46 -12.36 -5.65 1.40
CA ALA A 46 -13.12 -6.73 0.79
C ALA A 46 -12.49 -7.25 -0.51
N ARG A 47 -11.63 -6.45 -1.15
CA ARG A 47 -10.98 -6.80 -2.41
C ARG A 47 -9.52 -7.24 -2.24
N LEU A 48 -8.96 -7.08 -1.05
CA LEU A 48 -7.58 -7.48 -0.79
C LEU A 48 -7.50 -8.96 -0.41
N PRO A 49 -6.35 -9.62 -0.67
CA PRO A 49 -6.11 -10.96 -0.13
C PRO A 49 -6.28 -11.00 1.39
N ASP A 50 -6.74 -12.14 1.91
CA ASP A 50 -7.00 -12.31 3.34
C ASP A 50 -5.79 -11.96 4.20
N GLU A 51 -4.59 -12.27 3.72
CA GLU A 51 -3.34 -12.00 4.43
C GLU A 51 -3.11 -10.51 4.68
N LEU A 52 -3.68 -9.64 3.84
CA LEU A 52 -3.56 -8.19 3.99
C LEU A 52 -4.71 -7.57 4.76
N GLN A 53 -5.80 -8.31 5.00
CA GLN A 53 -6.97 -7.76 5.68
C GLN A 53 -6.68 -7.37 7.13
N ALA A 54 -5.80 -8.11 7.79
CA ALA A 54 -5.39 -7.78 9.16
C ALA A 54 -4.67 -6.42 9.22
N ALA A 55 -3.85 -6.11 8.22
CA ALA A 55 -3.17 -4.82 8.13
C ALA A 55 -4.16 -3.67 7.97
N VAL A 56 -5.23 -3.89 7.18
CA VAL A 56 -6.29 -2.90 6.98
C VAL A 56 -7.08 -2.67 8.27
N ARG A 57 -7.42 -3.73 8.98
CA ARG A 57 -8.19 -3.65 10.24
C ARG A 57 -7.42 -2.96 11.36
N GLY A 58 -6.09 -3.05 11.33
CA GLY A 58 -5.23 -2.40 12.32
C GLY A 58 -5.07 -0.90 12.09
N GLY A 59 -5.75 -0.33 11.10
CA GLY A 59 -5.66 1.08 10.79
C GLY A 59 -6.17 1.98 11.91
N SER A 60 -5.68 3.22 11.92
CA SER A 60 -6.08 4.21 12.90
C SER A 60 -7.56 4.57 12.73
N PRO A 61 -8.32 4.73 13.83
CA PRO A 61 -9.70 5.23 13.73
C PRO A 61 -9.76 6.67 13.25
N ALA A 62 -8.65 7.42 13.30
CA ALA A 62 -8.55 8.78 12.82
C ALA A 62 -7.82 8.79 11.48
N CYS A 63 -8.47 9.34 10.45
CA CYS A 63 -7.85 9.54 9.16
C CYS A 63 -6.87 10.72 9.25
N HIS A 64 -5.60 10.48 8.95
CA HIS A 64 -4.57 11.52 9.01
C HIS A 64 -4.26 12.03 7.59
N PRO A 65 -4.46 13.34 7.31
CA PRO A 65 -4.24 13.89 5.98
C PRO A 65 -2.77 14.19 5.71
N PHE A 66 -1.98 13.18 5.40
CA PHE A 66 -0.57 13.36 5.02
C PHE A 66 -0.37 13.06 3.54
N GLY A 67 0.68 13.65 2.96
CA GLY A 67 1.01 13.51 1.54
C GLY A 67 1.87 12.27 1.25
N ALA A 68 2.30 12.16 -0.01
CA ALA A 68 3.07 11.01 -0.48
C ALA A 68 4.43 10.88 0.20
N ASP A 69 5.13 12.00 0.43
CA ASP A 69 6.44 11.97 1.09
C ASP A 69 6.34 11.42 2.51
N GLU A 70 5.34 11.86 3.27
CA GLU A 70 5.11 11.36 4.61
C GLU A 70 4.67 9.89 4.59
N PHE A 71 3.88 9.50 3.60
CA PHE A 71 3.48 8.11 3.39
C PHE A 71 4.73 7.21 3.25
N VAL A 72 5.62 7.58 2.32
CA VAL A 72 6.85 6.82 2.07
C VAL A 72 7.75 6.82 3.31
N ARG A 73 7.84 7.95 4.02
CA ARG A 73 8.61 8.04 5.26
C ARG A 73 8.12 7.03 6.30
N ARG A 74 6.80 6.92 6.46
CA ARG A 74 6.20 5.97 7.42
C ARG A 74 6.47 4.52 7.04
N VAL A 75 6.40 4.21 5.75
CA VAL A 75 6.74 2.87 5.26
C VAL A 75 8.22 2.57 5.50
N ALA A 76 9.09 3.53 5.19
CA ALA A 76 10.54 3.39 5.42
C ALA A 76 10.84 3.09 6.88
N GLU A 77 10.18 3.80 7.80
CA GLU A 77 10.34 3.61 9.24
C GLU A 77 9.89 2.21 9.68
N ARG A 78 8.75 1.75 9.17
CA ARG A 78 8.24 0.40 9.47
C ARG A 78 9.15 -0.70 8.96
N LEU A 79 9.79 -0.49 7.81
CA LEU A 79 10.69 -1.46 7.19
C LEU A 79 12.12 -1.36 7.68
N GLY A 80 12.49 -0.25 8.30
CA GLY A 80 13.88 0.00 8.68
C GLY A 80 14.79 0.20 7.49
N VAL A 81 14.30 0.85 6.43
CA VAL A 81 15.06 1.11 5.19
C VAL A 81 15.10 2.61 4.92
N GLU A 82 15.98 3.02 3.99
CA GLU A 82 16.05 4.41 3.56
C GLU A 82 14.80 4.80 2.77
N GLN A 83 14.47 6.08 2.79
CA GLN A 83 13.27 6.59 2.14
C GLN A 83 13.27 6.35 0.64
N GLN A 84 14.42 6.45 -0.01
CA GLN A 84 14.53 6.20 -1.44
C GLN A 84 14.20 4.75 -1.80
N ALA A 85 14.68 3.80 -1.01
CA ALA A 85 14.35 2.40 -1.19
C ALA A 85 12.85 2.15 -0.94
N ALA A 86 12.29 2.78 0.10
CA ALA A 86 10.87 2.65 0.40
C ALA A 86 9.99 3.22 -0.71
N TRP A 87 10.43 4.28 -1.39
CA TRP A 87 9.71 4.83 -2.53
C TRP A 87 9.49 3.77 -3.62
N THR A 88 10.56 3.06 -3.98
CA THR A 88 10.50 1.96 -4.96
C THR A 88 9.57 0.85 -4.49
N HIS A 89 9.66 0.47 -3.21
CA HIS A 89 8.83 -0.58 -2.63
C HIS A 89 7.34 -0.20 -2.63
N VAL A 90 7.03 1.02 -2.23
CA VAL A 90 5.65 1.51 -2.21
C VAL A 90 5.06 1.54 -3.61
N ARG A 91 5.82 2.02 -4.59
CA ARG A 91 5.36 2.04 -5.98
C ARG A 91 5.04 0.65 -6.50
N ALA A 92 5.86 -0.34 -6.13
CA ALA A 92 5.61 -1.72 -6.54
C ALA A 92 4.28 -2.23 -6.01
N VAL A 93 3.97 -1.96 -4.75
CA VAL A 93 2.71 -2.42 -4.13
C VAL A 93 1.51 -1.63 -4.64
N LEU A 94 1.57 -0.30 -4.55
CA LEU A 94 0.44 0.54 -4.97
C LEU A 94 0.18 0.45 -6.46
N GLY A 95 1.23 0.34 -7.28
CA GLY A 95 1.09 0.14 -8.71
C GLY A 95 0.39 -1.20 -9.03
N THR A 96 0.78 -2.27 -8.34
CA THR A 96 0.14 -3.57 -8.51
C THR A 96 -1.34 -3.52 -8.11
N LEU A 97 -1.63 -2.95 -6.94
CA LEU A 97 -3.01 -2.81 -6.48
C LEU A 97 -3.84 -1.96 -7.44
N SER A 98 -3.27 -0.89 -7.97
CA SER A 98 -3.98 -0.02 -8.92
C SER A 98 -4.36 -0.75 -10.21
N ARG A 99 -3.53 -1.67 -10.66
CA ARG A 99 -3.82 -2.46 -11.85
C ARG A 99 -4.81 -3.59 -11.62
N GLU A 100 -4.77 -4.18 -10.41
CA GLU A 100 -5.50 -5.41 -10.13
C GLU A 100 -6.81 -5.20 -9.38
N VAL A 101 -6.96 -4.07 -8.65
CA VAL A 101 -8.11 -3.80 -7.81
C VAL A 101 -8.81 -2.53 -8.31
N ALA A 102 -10.00 -2.70 -8.88
CA ALA A 102 -10.75 -1.59 -9.48
C ALA A 102 -11.06 -0.47 -8.47
N GLU A 103 -11.32 -0.83 -7.22
CA GLU A 103 -11.63 0.11 -6.16
C GLU A 103 -10.48 1.07 -5.83
N MET A 104 -9.26 0.74 -6.26
CA MET A 104 -8.12 1.62 -6.06
C MET A 104 -8.25 2.95 -6.83
N GLU A 105 -9.03 2.98 -7.90
CA GLU A 105 -9.27 4.23 -8.63
C GLU A 105 -10.02 5.24 -7.74
N GLU A 106 -11.01 4.80 -6.98
CA GLU A 106 -11.71 5.67 -6.04
C GLU A 106 -10.80 6.14 -4.92
N VAL A 107 -9.94 5.25 -4.43
CA VAL A 107 -8.93 5.60 -3.41
C VAL A 107 -8.01 6.68 -3.96
N ARG A 108 -7.50 6.50 -5.17
CA ARG A 108 -6.61 7.46 -5.81
C ARG A 108 -7.24 8.84 -5.93
N GLN A 109 -8.51 8.89 -6.30
CA GLN A 109 -9.22 10.17 -6.46
C GLN A 109 -9.37 10.94 -5.16
N ARG A 110 -9.35 10.26 -4.02
CA ARG A 110 -9.48 10.87 -2.69
C ARG A 110 -8.14 11.23 -2.06
N LEU A 111 -7.04 10.79 -2.67
CA LEU A 111 -5.71 11.10 -2.19
C LEU A 111 -5.18 12.36 -2.88
N PRO A 112 -4.22 13.08 -2.26
CA PRO A 112 -3.54 14.19 -2.94
C PRO A 112 -2.90 13.73 -4.24
N ARG A 113 -2.73 14.65 -5.19
CA ARG A 113 -2.18 14.33 -6.50
C ARG A 113 -0.74 13.80 -6.46
N ASP A 114 0.01 14.12 -5.43
CA ASP A 114 1.37 13.60 -5.28
C ASP A 114 1.41 12.08 -5.14
N PHE A 115 0.29 11.44 -4.77
CA PHE A 115 0.17 9.98 -4.77
C PHE A 115 0.11 9.37 -6.17
N ASP A 116 -0.19 10.14 -7.20
CA ASP A 116 -0.27 9.61 -8.56
C ASP A 116 1.05 8.98 -9.00
N ALA A 117 2.17 9.55 -8.61
CA ALA A 117 3.49 9.00 -8.91
C ALA A 117 3.73 7.64 -8.26
N LEU A 118 3.07 7.37 -7.14
CA LEU A 118 3.18 6.08 -6.43
C LEU A 118 2.27 5.01 -7.02
N MET A 119 1.24 5.41 -7.75
CA MET A 119 0.22 4.49 -8.27
C MET A 119 0.30 4.26 -9.77
N ALA A 120 1.22 4.89 -10.43
CA ALA A 120 1.37 4.80 -11.88
C ALA A 120 1.86 3.43 -12.35
#